data_e960f6969080ebd5080f1606ae9f7ed5
#
_entry.id   e960f6969080ebd5080f1606ae9f7ed5
#
_cell.length_a   1.000
_cell.length_b   1.000
_cell.length_c   1.000
_cell.angle_alpha   90.00
_cell.angle_beta   90.00
_cell.angle_gamma   90.00
#
_symmetry.space_group_name_H-M   'P 1'
#
loop_
_entity.id
_entity.type
_entity.pdbx_description
1 polymer ?
#
loop_
_entity_poly.entity_id
_entity_poly.type
_entity_poly.pdbx_seq_one_letter_code
_entity_poly.pdbx_strand_id
1 'polypeptide(L)'
;HRMGDVGYRDERGRIWFCGRKSHRVITKAGTLFTIPCEAIFNTHPAVFRSALVGVPAAGTGAVDGDCKSPAREPVICIELEADARGQSESKLGEELLALAAKFPHTQSIRTVLFHPAFPVDIRHNAKIFREKLAVWAEKQLR
;
A
#
# COMPACT_ATOMS: atom_id res chain seq x y z
N HIS A 1 -0.41 7.26 26.30
CA HIS A 1 -0.30 8.17 25.15
C HIS A 1 -0.36 7.37 23.84
N ARG A 2 -1.44 7.55 23.12
CA ARG A 2 -1.64 6.82 21.87
C ARG A 2 -0.93 7.55 20.74
N MET A 3 0.07 6.90 20.16
CA MET A 3 0.88 7.50 19.11
C MET A 3 0.33 7.25 17.69
N GLY A 4 -0.80 6.57 17.57
CA GLY A 4 -1.41 6.30 16.28
C GLY A 4 -0.69 5.22 15.46
N ASP A 5 0.23 4.50 16.05
CA ASP A 5 0.96 3.42 15.41
C ASP A 5 0.35 2.08 15.79
N VAL A 6 0.44 1.11 14.87
CA VAL A 6 -0.06 -0.24 15.09
C VAL A 6 1.11 -1.21 15.11
N GLY A 7 1.10 -2.10 16.07
CA GLY A 7 2.11 -3.14 16.19
C GLY A 7 1.51 -4.38 16.84
N TYR A 8 2.28 -5.46 16.83
CA TYR A 8 1.89 -6.66 17.52
C TYR A 8 3.08 -7.22 18.29
N ARG A 9 2.77 -7.96 19.35
CA ARG A 9 3.79 -8.64 20.14
C ARG A 9 3.80 -10.13 19.76
N ASP A 10 4.97 -10.66 19.44
CA ASP A 10 5.10 -12.07 19.13
C ASP A 10 5.26 -12.91 20.40
N GLU A 11 5.37 -14.23 20.24
CA GLU A 11 5.50 -15.18 21.36
C GLU A 11 6.76 -14.95 22.20
N ARG A 12 7.77 -14.30 21.61
CA ARG A 12 9.03 -14.00 22.31
C ARG A 12 9.02 -12.63 22.98
N GLY A 13 7.88 -11.94 22.97
CA GLY A 13 7.75 -10.62 23.56
C GLY A 13 8.26 -9.48 22.69
N ARG A 14 8.69 -9.75 21.46
CA ARG A 14 9.17 -8.70 20.53
C ARG A 14 7.98 -7.94 19.96
N ILE A 15 8.16 -6.64 19.79
CA ILE A 15 7.13 -5.77 19.22
C ILE A 15 7.47 -5.52 17.75
N TRP A 16 6.51 -5.82 16.87
CA TRP A 16 6.65 -5.60 15.44
C TRP A 16 5.78 -4.44 15.02
N PHE A 17 6.39 -3.41 14.43
CA PHE A 17 5.68 -2.24 13.93
C PHE A 17 5.00 -2.57 12.60
N CYS A 18 3.69 -2.32 12.51
CA CYS A 18 2.90 -2.63 11.31
C CYS A 18 2.54 -1.40 10.47
N GLY A 19 2.79 -0.20 10.98
CA GLY A 19 2.49 1.03 10.30
C GLY A 19 1.55 1.91 11.10
N ARG A 20 1.21 3.07 10.56
CA ARG A 20 0.28 3.98 11.21
C ARG A 20 -1.16 3.49 11.06
N LYS A 21 -1.93 3.64 12.12
CA LYS A 21 -3.35 3.28 12.11
C LYS A 21 -4.12 4.02 11.03
N SER A 22 -3.80 5.30 10.79
CA SER A 22 -4.45 6.11 9.76
C SER A 22 -4.15 5.64 8.32
N HIS A 23 -3.08 4.87 8.13
CA HIS A 23 -2.68 4.39 6.81
C HIS A 23 -3.16 2.98 6.51
N ARG A 24 -3.78 2.29 7.47
CA ARG A 24 -4.29 0.96 7.23
C ARG A 24 -5.42 0.99 6.19
N VAL A 25 -5.54 -0.08 5.42
CA VAL A 25 -6.59 -0.21 4.41
C VAL A 25 -7.60 -1.24 4.89
N ILE A 26 -8.84 -0.81 5.07
CA ILE A 26 -9.93 -1.68 5.49
C ILE A 26 -10.63 -2.19 4.24
N THR A 27 -10.53 -3.50 4.01
CA THR A 27 -11.13 -4.16 2.84
C THR A 27 -12.26 -5.09 3.28
N LYS A 28 -13.02 -5.60 2.32
CA LYS A 28 -14.06 -6.59 2.59
C LYS A 28 -13.50 -7.87 3.21
N ALA A 29 -12.25 -8.20 2.88
CA ALA A 29 -11.58 -9.40 3.38
C ALA A 29 -10.88 -9.20 4.73
N GLY A 30 -10.74 -7.95 5.18
CA GLY A 30 -10.07 -7.62 6.44
C GLY A 30 -9.25 -6.35 6.34
N THR A 31 -8.44 -6.09 7.36
CA THR A 31 -7.61 -4.89 7.43
C THR A 31 -6.18 -5.21 7.00
N LEU A 32 -5.65 -4.38 6.09
CA LEU A 32 -4.26 -4.50 5.64
C LEU A 32 -3.43 -3.36 6.25
N PHE A 33 -2.25 -3.72 6.75
CA PHE A 33 -1.32 -2.76 7.33
C PHE A 33 -0.16 -2.52 6.35
N THR A 34 0.31 -1.27 6.29
CA THR A 34 1.26 -0.85 5.26
C THR A 34 2.60 -1.56 5.34
N ILE A 35 3.21 -1.63 6.53
CA ILE A 35 4.58 -2.15 6.66
C ILE A 35 4.70 -3.62 6.21
N PRO A 36 3.90 -4.56 6.73
CA PRO A 36 4.05 -5.96 6.30
C PRO A 36 3.70 -6.19 4.82
N CYS A 37 2.74 -5.44 4.27
CA CYS A 37 2.39 -5.58 2.86
C CYS A 37 3.49 -4.99 1.95
N GLU A 38 3.96 -3.80 2.27
CA GLU A 38 5.00 -3.14 1.47
C GLU A 38 6.32 -3.92 1.51
N ALA A 39 6.63 -4.57 2.64
CA ALA A 39 7.84 -5.37 2.77
C ALA A 39 7.93 -6.48 1.71
N ILE A 40 6.80 -7.07 1.35
CA ILE A 40 6.76 -8.12 0.33
C ILE A 40 7.15 -7.56 -1.04
N PHE A 41 6.55 -6.44 -1.44
CA PHE A 41 6.83 -5.83 -2.74
C PHE A 41 8.24 -5.26 -2.80
N ASN A 42 8.75 -4.76 -1.69
CA ASN A 42 10.11 -4.20 -1.61
C ASN A 42 11.21 -5.25 -1.79
N THR A 43 10.89 -6.54 -1.72
CA THR A 43 11.86 -7.61 -2.00
C THR A 43 12.17 -7.75 -3.49
N HIS A 44 11.32 -7.21 -4.37
CA HIS A 44 11.54 -7.28 -5.81
C HIS A 44 12.65 -6.32 -6.23
N PRO A 45 13.64 -6.79 -7.03
CA PRO A 45 14.81 -5.95 -7.38
C PRO A 45 14.48 -4.71 -8.20
N ALA A 46 13.38 -4.72 -8.94
CA ALA A 46 12.96 -3.56 -9.75
C ALA A 46 12.26 -2.47 -8.93
N VAL A 47 11.86 -2.78 -7.69
CA VAL A 47 11.12 -1.86 -6.83
C VAL A 47 12.06 -1.03 -5.99
N PHE A 48 12.00 0.29 -6.18
CA PHE A 48 12.71 1.24 -5.34
C PHE A 48 11.98 1.41 -4.00
N ARG A 49 10.67 1.62 -4.08
CA ARG A 49 9.80 1.66 -2.89
C ARG A 49 8.36 1.38 -3.31
N SER A 50 7.55 1.00 -2.33
CA SER A 50 6.14 0.73 -2.55
C SER A 50 5.30 1.43 -1.49
N ALA A 51 4.03 1.66 -1.79
CA ALA A 51 3.09 2.25 -0.85
C ALA A 51 1.72 1.63 -1.03
N LEU A 52 1.19 1.07 0.05
CA LEU A 52 -0.18 0.54 0.07
C LEU A 52 -1.15 1.67 0.36
N VAL A 53 -2.13 1.86 -0.52
CA VAL A 53 -3.18 2.84 -0.32
C VAL A 53 -4.55 2.18 -0.56
N GLY A 54 -5.59 2.78 0.00
CA GLY A 54 -6.96 2.35 -0.23
C GLY A 54 -7.70 3.35 -1.10
N VAL A 55 -8.40 2.85 -2.12
CA VAL A 55 -9.26 3.69 -2.96
C VAL A 55 -10.71 3.26 -2.76
N PRO A 56 -11.69 4.15 -3.00
CA PRO A 56 -13.10 3.76 -2.91
C PRO A 56 -13.39 2.62 -3.89
N ALA A 57 -14.06 1.58 -3.40
CA ALA A 57 -14.45 0.47 -4.26
C ALA A 57 -15.49 0.95 -5.28
N ALA A 58 -15.44 0.37 -6.48
CA ALA A 58 -16.37 0.72 -7.55
C ALA A 58 -17.83 0.49 -7.09
N GLY A 59 -18.69 1.47 -7.29
CA GLY A 59 -20.09 1.40 -6.91
C GLY A 59 -20.43 1.88 -5.51
N THR A 60 -19.41 2.17 -4.68
CA THR A 60 -19.65 2.81 -3.40
C THR A 60 -19.43 4.31 -3.56
N GLY A 61 -20.52 5.06 -3.48
CA GLY A 61 -20.42 6.51 -3.46
C GLY A 61 -19.60 6.98 -2.25
N ALA A 62 -19.00 8.15 -2.37
CA ALA A 62 -18.29 8.74 -1.26
C ALA A 62 -19.26 8.95 -0.10
N VAL A 63 -19.12 8.15 0.95
CA VAL A 63 -19.92 8.31 2.14
C VAL A 63 -19.10 9.11 3.13
N ASP A 64 -19.51 10.33 3.34
CA ASP A 64 -18.86 11.21 4.28
C ASP A 64 -19.05 10.75 5.72
N GLY A 65 -17.93 10.61 6.40
CA GLY A 65 -17.89 11.00 7.80
C GLY A 65 -18.42 10.05 8.85
N ASP A 66 -18.70 8.79 8.56
CA ASP A 66 -19.10 7.90 9.64
C ASP A 66 -18.05 6.82 9.92
N CYS A 67 -17.98 6.43 11.20
CA CYS A 67 -17.05 5.41 11.71
C CYS A 67 -17.13 4.07 10.99
N LYS A 68 -18.09 3.90 10.11
CA LYS A 68 -18.22 2.76 9.24
C LYS A 68 -17.76 3.17 7.85
N SER A 69 -16.47 3.38 7.70
CA SER A 69 -15.90 3.63 6.37
C SER A 69 -16.26 2.47 5.44
N PRO A 70 -16.78 2.76 4.25
CA PRO A 70 -17.03 1.69 3.28
C PRO A 70 -15.71 0.97 2.99
N ALA A 71 -15.80 -0.32 2.74
CA ALA A 71 -14.61 -1.11 2.41
C ALA A 71 -13.89 -0.47 1.22
N ARG A 72 -12.58 -0.35 1.34
CA ARG A 72 -11.73 0.21 0.28
C ARG A 72 -11.07 -0.90 -0.50
N GLU A 73 -10.73 -0.61 -1.73
CA GLU A 73 -9.96 -1.53 -2.55
C GLU A 73 -8.47 -1.26 -2.35
N PRO A 74 -7.68 -2.28 -1.99
CA PRO A 74 -6.24 -2.07 -1.78
C PRO A 74 -5.52 -1.92 -3.12
N VAL A 75 -4.67 -0.89 -3.20
CA VAL A 75 -3.84 -0.63 -4.37
C VAL A 75 -2.41 -0.50 -3.89
N ILE A 76 -1.50 -1.21 -4.53
CA ILE A 76 -0.08 -1.04 -4.26
C ILE A 76 0.51 -0.11 -5.32
N CYS A 77 1.06 1.02 -4.88
CA CYS A 77 1.74 1.96 -5.74
C CYS A 77 3.23 1.63 -5.72
N ILE A 78 3.86 1.60 -6.88
CA ILE A 78 5.25 1.19 -7.04
C ILE A 78 6.04 2.32 -7.68
N GLU A 79 7.18 2.66 -7.08
CA GLU A 79 8.19 3.50 -7.70
C GLU A 79 9.35 2.60 -8.09
N LEU A 80 9.70 2.58 -9.36
CA LEU A 80 10.72 1.68 -9.88
C LEU A 80 12.12 2.24 -9.65
N GLU A 81 13.09 1.34 -9.53
CA GLU A 81 14.51 1.70 -9.58
C GLU A 81 14.81 2.33 -10.95
N ALA A 82 15.81 3.23 -10.98
CA ALA A 82 16.14 3.97 -12.21
C ALA A 82 16.47 3.04 -13.39
N ASP A 83 17.14 1.93 -13.12
CA ASP A 83 17.52 0.95 -14.16
C ASP A 83 16.35 0.07 -14.58
N ALA A 84 15.27 0.05 -13.82
CA ALA A 84 14.08 -0.75 -14.14
C ALA A 84 13.02 0.03 -14.91
N ARG A 85 13.15 1.34 -15.02
CA ARG A 85 12.14 2.20 -15.64
C ARG A 85 11.87 1.93 -17.12
N GLY A 86 12.81 1.28 -17.80
CA GLY A 86 12.64 0.91 -19.22
C GLY A 86 11.95 -0.43 -19.43
N GLN A 87 11.63 -1.15 -18.36
CA GLN A 87 11.00 -2.46 -18.46
C GLN A 87 9.48 -2.34 -18.64
N SER A 88 8.86 -3.42 -19.13
CA SER A 88 7.42 -3.48 -19.32
C SER A 88 6.69 -3.45 -17.96
N GLU A 89 5.86 -2.45 -17.75
CA GLU A 89 5.06 -2.33 -16.54
C GLU A 89 4.07 -3.49 -16.39
N SER A 90 3.50 -3.96 -17.50
CA SER A 90 2.59 -5.11 -17.48
C SER A 90 3.26 -6.34 -16.94
N LYS A 91 4.48 -6.63 -17.41
CA LYS A 91 5.24 -7.80 -16.99
C LYS A 91 5.65 -7.67 -15.51
N LEU A 92 6.13 -6.51 -15.12
CA LEU A 92 6.49 -6.24 -13.73
C LEU A 92 5.27 -6.35 -12.81
N GLY A 93 4.12 -5.84 -13.24
CA GLY A 93 2.88 -5.96 -12.50
C GLY A 93 2.46 -7.40 -12.28
N GLU A 94 2.57 -8.24 -13.30
CA GLU A 94 2.28 -9.67 -13.18
C GLU A 94 3.21 -10.36 -12.18
N GLU A 95 4.50 -10.04 -12.23
CA GLU A 95 5.49 -10.59 -11.30
C GLU A 95 5.18 -10.18 -9.86
N LEU A 96 4.82 -8.91 -9.66
CA LEU A 96 4.50 -8.39 -8.33
C LEU A 96 3.22 -9.00 -7.78
N LEU A 97 2.21 -9.19 -8.63
CA LEU A 97 0.96 -9.84 -8.21
C LEU A 97 1.17 -11.32 -7.90
N ALA A 98 2.03 -12.00 -8.67
CA ALA A 98 2.39 -13.38 -8.38
C ALA A 98 3.12 -13.49 -7.04
N LEU A 99 3.98 -12.53 -6.74
CA LEU A 99 4.68 -12.45 -5.45
C LEU A 99 3.67 -12.23 -4.31
N ALA A 100 2.74 -11.32 -4.49
CA ALA A 100 1.71 -11.02 -3.50
C ALA A 100 0.82 -12.22 -3.20
N ALA A 101 0.51 -13.03 -4.21
CA ALA A 101 -0.33 -14.20 -4.07
C ALA A 101 0.27 -15.30 -3.18
N LYS A 102 1.57 -15.26 -2.95
CA LYS A 102 2.27 -16.25 -2.11
C LYS A 102 2.05 -16.03 -0.61
N PHE A 103 1.54 -14.87 -0.21
CA PHE A 103 1.41 -14.50 1.20
C PHE A 103 -0.04 -14.18 1.54
N PRO A 104 -0.56 -14.70 2.67
CA PRO A 104 -1.97 -14.48 3.06
C PRO A 104 -2.35 -13.01 3.20
N HIS A 105 -1.43 -12.16 3.68
CA HIS A 105 -1.74 -10.75 3.94
C HIS A 105 -1.66 -9.86 2.69
N THR A 106 -1.14 -10.37 1.57
CA THR A 106 -1.03 -9.60 0.33
C THR A 106 -1.83 -10.20 -0.84
N GLN A 107 -2.35 -11.42 -0.67
CA GLN A 107 -3.04 -12.10 -1.77
C GLN A 107 -4.33 -11.39 -2.23
N SER A 108 -4.90 -10.54 -1.40
CA SER A 108 -6.08 -9.75 -1.75
C SER A 108 -5.74 -8.49 -2.56
N ILE A 109 -4.46 -8.13 -2.64
CA ILE A 109 -4.00 -6.99 -3.43
C ILE A 109 -3.93 -7.41 -4.89
N ARG A 110 -4.78 -6.84 -5.74
CA ARG A 110 -4.88 -7.21 -7.16
C ARG A 110 -4.55 -6.07 -8.10
N THR A 111 -4.35 -4.87 -7.57
CA THR A 111 -4.10 -3.69 -8.38
C THR A 111 -2.72 -3.14 -8.07
N VAL A 112 -1.89 -3.03 -9.10
CA VAL A 112 -0.55 -2.45 -9.03
C VAL A 112 -0.52 -1.24 -9.95
N LEU A 113 -0.09 -0.09 -9.42
CA LEU A 113 0.09 1.12 -10.21
C LEU A 113 1.53 1.60 -10.08
N PHE A 114 2.09 2.06 -11.19
CA PHE A 114 3.45 2.57 -11.23
C PHE A 114 3.44 4.10 -11.22
N HIS A 115 4.15 4.67 -10.27
CA HIS A 115 4.26 6.13 -10.12
C HIS A 115 5.68 6.55 -10.45
N PRO A 116 5.88 7.62 -11.23
CA PRO A 116 7.24 8.05 -11.62
C PRO A 116 8.09 8.53 -10.45
N ALA A 117 7.49 9.19 -9.47
CA ALA A 117 8.20 9.67 -8.29
C ALA A 117 7.20 9.95 -7.16
N PHE A 118 7.29 9.19 -6.08
CA PHE A 118 6.35 9.34 -4.97
C PHE A 118 6.42 10.74 -4.35
N PRO A 119 5.26 11.31 -3.96
CA PRO A 119 5.25 12.53 -3.17
C PRO A 119 5.80 12.21 -1.77
N VAL A 120 6.92 12.80 -1.42
CA VAL A 120 7.58 12.54 -0.15
C VAL A 120 7.94 13.85 0.54
N ASP A 121 7.98 13.83 1.86
CA ASP A 121 8.48 14.94 2.66
C ASP A 121 9.98 14.74 2.87
N ILE A 122 10.77 15.51 2.15
CA ILE A 122 12.24 15.40 2.24
C ILE A 122 12.79 15.84 3.59
N ARG A 123 12.02 16.61 4.36
CA ARG A 123 12.43 17.07 5.67
C ARG A 123 12.26 16.02 6.78
N HIS A 124 11.48 14.96 6.50
CA HIS A 124 11.16 13.91 7.47
C HIS A 124 11.49 12.52 6.94
N ASN A 125 12.75 12.32 6.57
CA ASN A 125 13.28 11.02 6.11
C ASN A 125 12.50 10.43 4.93
N ALA A 126 12.14 11.29 3.97
CA ALA A 126 11.41 10.89 2.77
C ALA A 126 10.09 10.17 3.09
N LYS A 127 9.37 10.66 4.08
CA LYS A 127 8.05 10.15 4.44
C LYS A 127 7.10 10.26 3.27
N ILE A 128 6.46 9.16 2.90
CA ILE A 128 5.54 9.11 1.76
C ILE A 128 4.19 9.75 2.14
N PHE A 129 3.73 10.67 1.30
CA PHE A 129 2.40 11.25 1.44
C PHE A 129 1.36 10.30 0.85
N ARG A 130 0.93 9.32 1.63
CA ARG A 130 -0.01 8.28 1.17
C ARG A 130 -1.37 8.84 0.78
N GLU A 131 -1.79 9.92 1.40
CA GLU A 131 -3.06 10.59 1.06
C GLU A 131 -3.04 11.09 -0.38
N LYS A 132 -1.92 11.67 -0.80
CA LYS A 132 -1.75 12.14 -2.18
C LYS A 132 -1.69 10.98 -3.16
N LEU A 133 -1.03 9.89 -2.78
CA LEU A 133 -0.99 8.68 -3.61
C LEU A 133 -2.36 8.06 -3.77
N ALA A 134 -3.17 8.03 -2.71
CA ALA A 134 -4.52 7.49 -2.77
C ALA A 134 -5.39 8.26 -3.76
N VAL A 135 -5.32 9.58 -3.75
CA VAL A 135 -6.05 10.43 -4.70
C VAL A 135 -5.56 10.18 -6.13
N TRP A 136 -4.26 10.10 -6.31
CA TRP A 136 -3.66 9.80 -7.62
C TRP A 136 -4.10 8.43 -8.12
N ALA A 137 -4.05 7.40 -7.27
CA ALA A 137 -4.46 6.04 -7.63
C ALA A 137 -5.92 5.98 -8.04
N GLU A 138 -6.79 6.66 -7.30
CA GLU A 138 -8.21 6.74 -7.63
C GLU A 138 -8.41 7.31 -9.04
N LYS A 139 -7.68 8.37 -9.38
CA LYS A 139 -7.75 8.98 -10.72
C LYS A 139 -7.27 8.04 -11.82
N GLN A 140 -6.25 7.23 -11.54
CA GLN A 140 -5.73 6.29 -12.52
C GLN A 140 -6.70 5.15 -12.81
N LEU A 141 -7.55 4.82 -11.86
CA LEU A 141 -8.49 3.70 -11.97
C LEU A 141 -9.86 4.09 -12.52
N ARG A 142 -10.11 5.38 -12.72
CA ARG A 142 -11.35 5.89 -13.32
C ARG A 142 -11.31 5.85 -14.83
#